data_1550d4c8980a3a0bc0a26e1fd967e79c
#
_entry.id   1550d4c8980a3a0bc0a26e1fd967e79c
#
_cell.length_a   1.000
_cell.length_b   1.000
_cell.length_c   1.000
_cell.angle_alpha   90.00
_cell.angle_beta   90.00
_cell.angle_gamma   90.00
#
_symmetry.space_group_name_H-M   'P 1'
#
loop_
_entity.id
_entity.type
_entity.pdbx_description
1 polymer ?
#
loop_
_entity_poly.entity_id
_entity_poly.type
_entity_poly.pdbx_seq_one_letter_code
_entity_poly.pdbx_strand_id
1 'polypeptide(L)'
;MEVFAGFLAHTDAQVLRVIEALERLNVFDDTLIIYLTGDNGASAEGTIHGAWSAPSFQNGIHEDPEWLLAHMDDFGTDRCENHFNVGWAWALDAPFQWMKQVASHFGGTRNALAVSWPKGFEHDEAPRTQFHHVIDLAPTILDVVGITPPSQVNGIEQMPVDGVSMRYAFSDAHASSQRRTQYFEILGNRGIYHDGWMASCFHGRLPWIRFAGYEFDGPEEVWELYNIAEDFSQSVDLSGEEPERLSEMKALFESEAASRGVYPLRDASARRGGDYSVPHSLEGHRRITYTLAHSRMPEHAVLNLKNVSYLIEAEIDVPDGGAQGVIACQGGNMAGWSLYLDEAGVPVYLYNYFGRELTFVRDQSPLRAGTHHLTLHYDHDGGFGAGGVAQLLVNGQAVAQERINATVPVIFSMSGETFDVGRDTGAPVGPYTHQFPFTGGIRGVTLERLNPADPKIAREEQRGRFKASLASQ
;
A
#
# COMPACT_ATOMS: atom_id res chain seq x y z
N MET A 1 -9.36 -18.41 1.56
CA MET A 1 -8.87 -18.92 0.24
C MET A 1 -9.90 -18.87 -0.88
N GLU A 2 -11.16 -19.19 -0.64
CA GLU A 2 -12.19 -19.06 -1.68
C GLU A 2 -12.30 -17.66 -2.24
N VAL A 3 -12.30 -16.63 -1.38
CA VAL A 3 -12.30 -15.21 -1.78
C VAL A 3 -11.07 -14.87 -2.64
N PHE A 4 -9.88 -15.31 -2.21
CA PHE A 4 -8.65 -15.12 -2.99
C PHE A 4 -8.73 -15.79 -4.36
N ALA A 5 -9.18 -17.06 -4.42
CA ALA A 5 -9.35 -17.76 -5.68
C ALA A 5 -10.37 -17.10 -6.61
N GLY A 6 -11.50 -16.63 -6.05
CA GLY A 6 -12.51 -15.88 -6.79
C GLY A 6 -11.99 -14.56 -7.34
N PHE A 7 -11.20 -13.82 -6.55
CA PHE A 7 -10.55 -12.59 -6.99
C PHE A 7 -9.51 -12.83 -8.09
N LEU A 8 -8.71 -13.90 -7.97
CA LEU A 8 -7.74 -14.28 -8.98
C LEU A 8 -8.42 -14.64 -10.30
N ALA A 9 -9.50 -15.43 -10.25
CA ALA A 9 -10.30 -15.77 -11.44
C ALA A 9 -10.93 -14.52 -12.08
N HIS A 10 -11.39 -13.57 -11.26
CA HIS A 10 -11.88 -12.28 -11.77
C HIS A 10 -10.77 -11.49 -12.47
N THR A 11 -9.59 -11.41 -11.87
CA THR A 11 -8.42 -10.71 -12.45
C THR A 11 -8.05 -11.33 -13.81
N ASP A 12 -7.97 -12.65 -13.88
CA ASP A 12 -7.68 -13.38 -15.12
C ASP A 12 -8.70 -13.07 -16.22
N ALA A 13 -9.99 -13.04 -15.88
CA ALA A 13 -11.03 -12.64 -16.82
C ALA A 13 -10.88 -11.18 -17.32
N GLN A 14 -10.36 -10.26 -16.49
CA GLN A 14 -10.09 -8.88 -16.95
C GLN A 14 -8.86 -8.82 -17.88
N VAL A 15 -7.84 -9.63 -17.63
CA VAL A 15 -6.69 -9.78 -18.55
C VAL A 15 -7.17 -10.28 -19.91
N LEU A 16 -8.03 -11.31 -19.93
CA LEU A 16 -8.64 -11.82 -21.17
C LEU A 16 -9.33 -10.71 -21.96
N ARG A 17 -10.07 -9.82 -21.33
CA ARG A 17 -10.74 -8.69 -22.01
C ARG A 17 -9.75 -7.75 -22.72
N VAL A 18 -8.53 -7.58 -22.17
CA VAL A 18 -7.47 -6.80 -22.84
C VAL A 18 -6.98 -7.55 -24.08
N ILE A 19 -6.74 -8.87 -23.96
CA ILE A 19 -6.35 -9.70 -25.11
C ILE A 19 -7.39 -9.65 -26.23
N GLU A 20 -8.66 -9.88 -25.92
CA GLU A 20 -9.75 -9.80 -26.90
C GLU A 20 -9.86 -8.40 -27.56
N ALA A 21 -9.53 -7.32 -26.83
CA ALA A 21 -9.51 -6.00 -27.40
C ALA A 21 -8.40 -5.83 -28.45
N LEU A 22 -7.19 -6.37 -28.19
CA LEU A 22 -6.07 -6.38 -29.14
C LEU A 22 -6.42 -7.18 -30.39
N GLU A 23 -7.09 -8.33 -30.23
CA GLU A 23 -7.57 -9.16 -31.33
C GLU A 23 -8.61 -8.40 -32.20
N ARG A 24 -9.63 -7.80 -31.57
CA ARG A 24 -10.64 -6.98 -32.29
C ARG A 24 -10.03 -5.81 -33.06
N LEU A 25 -8.94 -5.25 -32.56
CA LEU A 25 -8.18 -4.17 -33.23
C LEU A 25 -7.23 -4.70 -34.30
N ASN A 26 -7.08 -6.01 -34.46
CA ASN A 26 -6.12 -6.68 -35.37
C ASN A 26 -4.66 -6.27 -35.12
N VAL A 27 -4.27 -6.03 -33.85
CA VAL A 27 -2.91 -5.67 -33.45
C VAL A 27 -2.27 -6.72 -32.53
N PHE A 28 -3.00 -7.76 -32.13
CA PHE A 28 -2.52 -8.79 -31.19
C PHE A 28 -1.19 -9.41 -31.64
N ASP A 29 -1.09 -9.85 -32.89
CA ASP A 29 0.13 -10.49 -33.40
C ASP A 29 1.37 -9.59 -33.38
N ASP A 30 1.16 -8.27 -33.44
CA ASP A 30 2.22 -7.25 -33.46
C ASP A 30 2.43 -6.57 -32.10
N THR A 31 1.85 -7.13 -31.07
CA THR A 31 1.94 -6.62 -29.69
C THR A 31 2.79 -7.55 -28.83
N LEU A 32 3.84 -6.99 -28.21
CA LEU A 32 4.55 -7.66 -27.12
C LEU A 32 3.71 -7.57 -25.84
N ILE A 33 3.30 -8.70 -25.33
CA ILE A 33 2.56 -8.83 -24.08
C ILE A 33 3.47 -9.42 -23.03
N ILE A 34 3.62 -8.72 -21.90
CA ILE A 34 4.39 -9.16 -20.73
C ILE A 34 3.42 -9.26 -19.56
N TYR A 35 3.19 -10.44 -19.05
CA TYR A 35 2.34 -10.68 -17.88
C TYR A 35 3.21 -11.10 -16.70
N LEU A 36 3.37 -10.21 -15.74
CA LEU A 36 4.07 -10.45 -14.49
C LEU A 36 3.03 -10.65 -13.38
N THR A 37 3.06 -11.81 -12.75
CA THR A 37 2.11 -12.16 -11.68
C THR A 37 2.70 -11.78 -10.32
N GLY A 38 2.27 -10.62 -9.81
CA GLY A 38 2.76 -10.04 -8.57
C GLY A 38 4.12 -9.32 -8.74
N ASP A 39 4.48 -8.54 -7.75
CA ASP A 39 5.73 -7.78 -7.65
C ASP A 39 6.66 -8.33 -6.55
N ASN A 40 6.12 -9.17 -5.69
CA ASN A 40 6.80 -9.87 -4.60
C ASN A 40 6.03 -11.16 -4.26
N GLY A 41 6.55 -11.94 -3.33
CA GLY A 41 5.85 -13.10 -2.80
C GLY A 41 4.55 -12.76 -2.09
N ALA A 42 3.77 -13.77 -1.71
CA ALA A 42 2.49 -13.60 -1.05
C ALA A 42 2.64 -12.84 0.28
N SER A 43 1.65 -12.00 0.60
CA SER A 43 1.71 -11.15 1.78
C SER A 43 1.28 -11.89 3.06
N ALA A 44 2.04 -11.71 4.14
CA ALA A 44 1.70 -12.20 5.48
C ALA A 44 1.03 -11.14 6.37
N GLU A 45 0.63 -10.02 5.80
CA GLU A 45 0.07 -8.88 6.55
C GLU A 45 -1.31 -9.15 7.15
N GLY A 46 -1.96 -10.24 6.74
CA GLY A 46 -3.14 -10.79 7.42
C GLY A 46 -2.84 -11.43 8.78
N THR A 47 -1.60 -11.41 9.26
CA THR A 47 -1.18 -11.98 10.55
C THR A 47 -1.36 -13.49 10.67
N ILE A 48 -1.37 -14.04 11.90
CA ILE A 48 -1.54 -15.48 12.15
C ILE A 48 -2.99 -15.94 11.87
N HIS A 49 -3.97 -15.06 12.05
CA HIS A 49 -5.39 -15.41 12.00
C HIS A 49 -6.11 -14.97 10.71
N GLY A 50 -5.48 -14.15 9.89
CA GLY A 50 -6.13 -13.39 8.82
C GLY A 50 -6.63 -12.04 9.34
N ALA A 51 -7.17 -11.23 8.45
CA ALA A 51 -7.75 -9.95 8.81
C ALA A 51 -9.09 -9.72 8.08
N TRP A 52 -10.02 -9.10 8.76
CA TRP A 52 -11.27 -8.61 8.18
C TRP A 52 -11.06 -7.26 7.46
N SER A 53 -10.15 -6.44 8.00
CA SER A 53 -9.75 -5.16 7.42
C SER A 53 -8.22 -5.09 7.27
N ALA A 54 -7.70 -5.12 6.05
CA ALA A 54 -6.26 -5.02 5.78
C ALA A 54 -5.62 -3.76 6.39
N PRO A 55 -6.25 -2.56 6.39
CA PRO A 55 -5.73 -1.40 7.09
C PRO A 55 -5.51 -1.57 8.60
N SER A 56 -6.21 -2.51 9.26
CA SER A 56 -6.05 -2.75 10.70
C SER A 56 -4.61 -3.11 11.05
N PHE A 57 -3.95 -3.96 10.26
CA PHE A 57 -2.55 -4.34 10.47
C PHE A 57 -1.62 -3.13 10.48
N GLN A 58 -1.77 -2.22 9.52
CA GLN A 58 -0.92 -1.03 9.37
C GLN A 58 -1.15 -0.02 10.51
N ASN A 59 -2.36 0.02 11.04
CA ASN A 59 -2.74 0.85 12.17
C ASN A 59 -2.44 0.19 13.53
N GLY A 60 -2.10 -1.10 13.53
CA GLY A 60 -1.83 -1.88 14.67
C GLY A 60 -3.00 -2.29 15.52
N ILE A 61 -4.05 -2.38 14.89
CA ILE A 61 -5.25 -2.88 15.49
C ILE A 61 -5.22 -4.40 15.41
N HIS A 62 -5.32 -5.04 16.56
CA HIS A 62 -5.46 -6.48 16.63
C HIS A 62 -6.93 -6.85 16.43
N GLU A 63 -7.18 -7.82 15.56
CA GLU A 63 -8.51 -8.37 15.32
C GLU A 63 -8.65 -9.70 16.07
N ASP A 64 -9.66 -9.79 16.95
CA ASP A 64 -9.94 -10.96 17.74
C ASP A 64 -10.40 -12.13 16.84
N PRO A 65 -9.79 -13.32 16.92
CA PRO A 65 -10.21 -14.49 16.15
C PRO A 65 -11.68 -14.89 16.33
N GLU A 66 -12.25 -14.77 17.52
CA GLU A 66 -13.66 -15.07 17.76
C GLU A 66 -14.57 -14.07 17.03
N TRP A 67 -14.16 -12.79 17.03
CA TRP A 67 -14.85 -11.76 16.27
C TRP A 67 -14.77 -12.02 14.76
N LEU A 68 -13.59 -12.41 14.23
CA LEU A 68 -13.39 -12.76 12.82
C LEU A 68 -14.29 -13.92 12.40
N LEU A 69 -14.39 -14.97 13.22
CA LEU A 69 -15.27 -16.11 12.97
C LEU A 69 -16.75 -15.71 12.95
N ALA A 70 -17.18 -14.81 13.84
CA ALA A 70 -18.55 -14.31 13.88
C ALA A 70 -18.94 -13.47 12.65
N HIS A 71 -17.95 -12.91 11.93
CA HIS A 71 -18.14 -12.06 10.75
C HIS A 71 -17.60 -12.72 9.46
N MET A 72 -17.43 -14.04 9.45
CA MET A 72 -16.86 -14.79 8.32
C MET A 72 -17.70 -14.65 7.04
N ASP A 73 -19.01 -14.47 7.15
CA ASP A 73 -19.92 -14.28 6.03
C ASP A 73 -19.74 -12.93 5.30
N ASP A 74 -19.03 -11.99 5.92
CA ASP A 74 -18.68 -10.71 5.29
C ASP A 74 -17.49 -10.83 4.33
N PHE A 75 -16.69 -11.89 4.43
CA PHE A 75 -15.49 -12.07 3.61
C PHE A 75 -15.85 -12.18 2.13
N GLY A 76 -15.21 -11.32 1.32
CA GLY A 76 -15.45 -11.23 -0.13
C GLY A 76 -16.65 -10.37 -0.52
N THR A 77 -17.30 -9.71 0.45
CA THR A 77 -18.31 -8.68 0.21
C THR A 77 -17.70 -7.28 0.20
N ASP A 78 -18.49 -6.26 -0.15
CA ASP A 78 -18.11 -4.85 -0.07
C ASP A 78 -18.00 -4.31 1.38
N ARG A 79 -18.33 -5.15 2.37
CA ARG A 79 -18.28 -4.79 3.79
C ARG A 79 -16.89 -4.95 4.41
N CYS A 80 -15.98 -5.70 3.78
CA CYS A 80 -14.65 -5.94 4.32
C CYS A 80 -13.57 -5.94 3.25
N GLU A 81 -12.37 -5.56 3.63
CA GLU A 81 -11.13 -5.70 2.84
C GLU A 81 -10.28 -6.79 3.50
N ASN A 82 -10.69 -8.04 3.30
CA ASN A 82 -10.10 -9.15 4.01
C ASN A 82 -8.74 -9.56 3.47
N HIS A 83 -7.90 -10.08 4.37
CA HIS A 83 -6.59 -10.62 4.05
C HIS A 83 -6.43 -12.03 4.61
N PHE A 84 -5.85 -12.93 3.83
CA PHE A 84 -5.57 -14.29 4.27
C PHE A 84 -4.45 -14.32 5.33
N ASN A 85 -4.37 -15.39 6.10
CA ASN A 85 -3.36 -15.55 7.15
C ASN A 85 -1.98 -15.98 6.59
N VAL A 86 -0.95 -15.90 7.44
CA VAL A 86 0.44 -16.23 7.08
C VAL A 86 0.63 -17.67 6.60
N GLY A 87 -0.16 -18.63 7.11
CA GLY A 87 -0.08 -20.02 6.67
C GLY A 87 -0.45 -20.20 5.19
N TRP A 88 -1.40 -19.40 4.72
CA TRP A 88 -1.73 -19.36 3.30
C TRP A 88 -0.70 -18.60 2.47
N ALA A 89 -0.11 -17.51 3.00
CA ALA A 89 1.01 -16.85 2.32
C ALA A 89 2.15 -17.82 2.08
N TRP A 90 2.54 -18.58 3.11
CA TRP A 90 3.56 -19.61 2.98
C TRP A 90 3.20 -20.69 1.96
N ALA A 91 1.97 -21.17 1.96
CA ALA A 91 1.49 -22.19 1.03
C ALA A 91 1.49 -21.72 -0.43
N LEU A 92 1.20 -20.43 -0.66
CA LEU A 92 1.20 -19.83 -2.01
C LEU A 92 2.61 -19.63 -2.57
N ASP A 93 3.61 -19.42 -1.71
CA ASP A 93 5.01 -19.26 -2.12
C ASP A 93 5.77 -20.59 -2.22
N ALA A 94 5.20 -21.71 -1.75
CA ALA A 94 5.84 -23.00 -1.82
C ALA A 94 6.21 -23.38 -3.27
N PRO A 95 7.39 -23.98 -3.53
CA PRO A 95 8.33 -24.59 -2.59
C PRO A 95 9.39 -23.63 -2.02
N PHE A 96 9.29 -22.33 -2.27
CA PHE A 96 10.27 -21.35 -1.81
C PHE A 96 10.07 -21.03 -0.33
N GLN A 97 11.16 -20.71 0.33
CA GLN A 97 11.13 -20.24 1.71
C GLN A 97 10.72 -18.77 1.78
N TRP A 98 10.03 -18.40 2.87
CA TRP A 98 9.58 -17.05 3.17
C TRP A 98 8.52 -16.50 2.21
N MET A 99 8.35 -15.17 2.20
CA MET A 99 7.25 -14.47 1.55
C MET A 99 7.56 -12.97 1.41
N LYS A 100 6.61 -12.15 1.00
CA LYS A 100 6.73 -10.68 0.92
C LYS A 100 7.50 -10.11 2.12
N GLN A 101 8.35 -9.12 1.89
CA GLN A 101 9.27 -8.43 2.83
C GLN A 101 10.57 -9.20 3.14
N VAL A 102 10.77 -10.39 2.61
CA VAL A 102 11.99 -11.19 2.85
C VAL A 102 12.77 -11.33 1.55
N ALA A 103 13.55 -10.30 1.22
CA ALA A 103 14.31 -10.24 -0.04
C ALA A 103 15.50 -11.23 -0.11
N SER A 104 15.85 -11.85 1.01
CA SER A 104 16.93 -12.84 1.08
C SER A 104 16.56 -14.18 0.44
N HIS A 105 15.26 -14.49 0.31
CA HIS A 105 14.79 -15.79 -0.17
C HIS A 105 13.75 -15.64 -1.28
N PHE A 106 13.66 -16.66 -2.11
CA PHE A 106 12.82 -16.61 -3.30
C PHE A 106 11.31 -16.58 -3.05
N GLY A 107 10.83 -17.02 -1.89
CA GLY A 107 9.44 -16.80 -1.51
C GLY A 107 9.08 -15.31 -1.41
N GLY A 108 10.07 -14.45 -1.16
CA GLY A 108 9.87 -12.99 -1.16
C GLY A 108 10.05 -12.31 -2.51
N THR A 109 10.79 -12.91 -3.44
CA THR A 109 11.29 -12.20 -4.64
C THR A 109 11.03 -12.89 -5.97
N ARG A 110 10.71 -14.19 -6.00
CA ARG A 110 10.55 -14.94 -7.24
C ARG A 110 9.09 -14.96 -7.70
N ASN A 111 8.83 -14.33 -8.85
CA ASN A 111 7.50 -14.23 -9.43
C ASN A 111 7.45 -14.86 -10.82
N ALA A 112 6.26 -15.32 -11.21
CA ALA A 112 6.03 -15.87 -12.54
C ALA A 112 5.94 -14.75 -13.58
N LEU A 113 6.57 -14.98 -14.74
CA LEU A 113 6.54 -14.08 -15.89
C LEU A 113 6.15 -14.87 -17.13
N ALA A 114 5.16 -14.38 -17.88
CA ALA A 114 4.82 -14.88 -19.21
C ALA A 114 5.04 -13.77 -20.25
N VAL A 115 5.62 -14.16 -21.40
CA VAL A 115 5.85 -13.26 -22.52
C VAL A 115 5.22 -13.85 -23.78
N SER A 116 4.46 -13.04 -24.51
CA SER A 116 3.83 -13.41 -25.78
C SER A 116 4.03 -12.33 -26.82
N TRP A 117 4.48 -12.70 -28.01
CA TRP A 117 4.60 -11.82 -29.17
C TRP A 117 4.59 -12.66 -30.46
N PRO A 118 3.41 -12.99 -31.02
CA PRO A 118 3.28 -13.92 -32.14
C PRO A 118 4.14 -13.61 -33.35
N LYS A 119 4.31 -12.32 -33.75
CA LYS A 119 5.21 -11.94 -34.84
C LYS A 119 6.68 -11.85 -34.46
N GLY A 120 7.00 -11.79 -33.17
CA GLY A 120 8.35 -11.56 -32.69
C GLY A 120 9.19 -12.80 -32.51
N PHE A 121 8.57 -13.92 -32.14
CA PHE A 121 9.23 -15.21 -31.95
C PHE A 121 8.21 -16.35 -32.03
N GLU A 122 8.68 -17.53 -32.40
CA GLU A 122 7.84 -18.74 -32.43
C GLU A 122 7.49 -19.17 -31.01
N HIS A 123 6.24 -19.54 -30.82
CA HIS A 123 5.77 -20.08 -29.54
C HIS A 123 6.41 -21.44 -29.28
N ASP A 124 6.96 -21.63 -28.09
CA ASP A 124 7.29 -22.92 -27.53
C ASP A 124 6.85 -23.01 -26.06
N GLU A 125 6.65 -24.22 -25.56
CA GLU A 125 6.19 -24.49 -24.19
C GLU A 125 7.35 -24.64 -23.19
N ALA A 126 8.60 -24.53 -23.64
CA ALA A 126 9.77 -24.73 -22.78
C ALA A 126 9.92 -23.57 -21.79
N PRO A 127 9.96 -23.84 -20.48
CA PRO A 127 10.23 -22.81 -19.48
C PRO A 127 11.61 -22.18 -19.71
N ARG A 128 11.69 -20.86 -19.53
CA ARG A 128 12.96 -20.13 -19.53
C ARG A 128 13.57 -20.21 -18.14
N THR A 129 14.72 -20.84 -18.01
CA THR A 129 15.44 -21.07 -16.74
C THR A 129 16.55 -20.07 -16.50
N GLN A 130 16.83 -19.19 -17.45
CA GLN A 130 17.80 -18.11 -17.30
C GLN A 130 17.37 -17.19 -16.15
N PHE A 131 18.35 -16.72 -15.38
CA PHE A 131 18.08 -15.77 -14.32
C PHE A 131 17.78 -14.38 -14.92
N HIS A 132 16.62 -13.84 -14.54
CA HIS A 132 16.17 -12.50 -14.93
C HIS A 132 15.70 -11.73 -13.69
N HIS A 133 15.64 -10.42 -13.84
CA HIS A 133 15.15 -9.51 -12.80
C HIS A 133 14.17 -8.50 -13.40
N VAL A 134 13.26 -7.94 -12.60
CA VAL A 134 12.24 -6.99 -13.08
C VAL A 134 12.85 -5.77 -13.80
N ILE A 135 14.08 -5.35 -13.40
CA ILE A 135 14.79 -4.25 -14.08
C ILE A 135 15.18 -4.58 -15.53
N ASP A 136 15.09 -5.84 -15.97
CA ASP A 136 15.36 -6.28 -17.32
C ASP A 136 14.22 -5.99 -18.29
N LEU A 137 13.00 -5.71 -17.77
CA LEU A 137 11.83 -5.43 -18.60
C LEU A 137 12.01 -4.17 -19.45
N ALA A 138 12.45 -3.08 -18.85
CA ALA A 138 12.61 -1.80 -19.58
C ALA A 138 13.62 -1.90 -20.72
N PRO A 139 14.87 -2.40 -20.53
CA PRO A 139 15.80 -2.58 -21.64
C PRO A 139 15.33 -3.62 -22.67
N THR A 140 14.53 -4.62 -22.27
CA THR A 140 13.93 -5.57 -23.22
C THR A 140 12.93 -4.87 -24.15
N ILE A 141 12.06 -4.03 -23.59
CA ILE A 141 11.09 -3.25 -24.39
C ILE A 141 11.85 -2.33 -25.36
N LEU A 142 12.84 -1.60 -24.88
CA LEU A 142 13.64 -0.69 -25.69
C LEU A 142 14.37 -1.42 -26.83
N ASP A 143 14.95 -2.59 -26.55
CA ASP A 143 15.60 -3.44 -27.55
C ASP A 143 14.60 -3.94 -28.60
N VAL A 144 13.42 -4.41 -28.18
CA VAL A 144 12.37 -4.89 -29.09
C VAL A 144 11.89 -3.80 -30.03
N VAL A 145 11.69 -2.59 -29.53
CA VAL A 145 11.24 -1.44 -30.35
C VAL A 145 12.38 -0.71 -31.06
N GLY A 146 13.64 -1.12 -30.86
CA GLY A 146 14.82 -0.53 -31.51
C GLY A 146 15.17 0.87 -31.03
N ILE A 147 14.84 1.23 -29.78
CA ILE A 147 15.12 2.54 -29.21
C ILE A 147 16.33 2.45 -28.28
N THR A 148 17.34 3.28 -28.54
CA THR A 148 18.48 3.46 -27.64
C THR A 148 18.11 4.52 -26.58
N PRO A 149 18.22 4.22 -25.26
CA PRO A 149 17.99 5.20 -24.22
C PRO A 149 18.88 6.44 -24.41
N PRO A 150 18.35 7.65 -24.28
CA PRO A 150 19.17 8.86 -24.38
C PRO A 150 20.11 8.96 -23.16
N SER A 151 21.36 9.35 -23.40
CA SER A 151 22.32 9.62 -22.31
C SER A 151 22.03 10.94 -21.58
N GLN A 152 21.27 11.85 -22.22
CA GLN A 152 20.87 13.13 -21.64
C GLN A 152 19.41 13.44 -21.99
N VAL A 153 18.68 14.01 -21.02
CA VAL A 153 17.32 14.54 -21.21
C VAL A 153 17.28 15.96 -20.68
N ASN A 154 16.90 16.92 -21.53
CA ASN A 154 16.87 18.36 -21.20
C ASN A 154 18.20 18.88 -20.61
N GLY A 155 19.34 18.37 -21.11
CA GLY A 155 20.67 18.74 -20.63
C GLY A 155 21.12 18.08 -19.33
N ILE A 156 20.32 17.19 -18.76
CA ILE A 156 20.63 16.41 -17.56
C ILE A 156 21.10 15.02 -17.97
N GLU A 157 22.29 14.64 -17.52
CA GLU A 157 22.84 13.30 -17.72
C GLU A 157 21.96 12.26 -17.00
N GLN A 158 21.63 11.18 -17.71
CA GLN A 158 20.77 10.12 -17.19
C GLN A 158 21.60 9.02 -16.54
N MET A 159 21.06 8.42 -15.48
CA MET A 159 21.64 7.22 -14.89
C MET A 159 21.65 6.07 -15.91
N PRO A 160 22.68 5.22 -15.91
CA PRO A 160 22.70 4.03 -16.76
C PRO A 160 21.51 3.11 -16.47
N VAL A 161 21.02 2.43 -17.49
CA VAL A 161 20.04 1.36 -17.34
C VAL A 161 20.77 0.10 -16.88
N ASP A 162 20.54 -0.34 -15.66
CA ASP A 162 21.22 -1.51 -15.07
C ASP A 162 20.67 -2.86 -15.57
N GLY A 163 19.50 -2.86 -16.21
CA GLY A 163 18.86 -4.05 -16.75
C GLY A 163 19.56 -4.61 -17.98
N VAL A 164 19.37 -5.89 -18.24
CA VAL A 164 19.86 -6.63 -19.41
C VAL A 164 18.66 -7.11 -20.21
N SER A 165 18.63 -6.84 -21.55
CA SER A 165 17.52 -7.31 -22.39
C SER A 165 17.37 -8.82 -22.32
N MET A 166 16.14 -9.30 -22.08
CA MET A 166 15.77 -10.71 -22.06
C MET A 166 15.48 -11.27 -23.47
N ARG A 167 15.55 -10.44 -24.51
CA ARG A 167 15.20 -10.80 -25.89
C ARG A 167 15.95 -12.05 -26.38
N TYR A 168 17.20 -12.26 -25.94
CA TYR A 168 18.00 -13.42 -26.30
C TYR A 168 17.34 -14.76 -25.91
N ALA A 169 16.55 -14.77 -24.84
CA ALA A 169 15.86 -15.96 -24.34
C ALA A 169 14.50 -16.20 -25.03
N PHE A 170 13.98 -15.27 -25.81
CA PHE A 170 12.65 -15.40 -26.42
C PHE A 170 12.58 -16.59 -27.38
N SER A 171 13.61 -16.80 -28.19
CA SER A 171 13.68 -17.85 -29.21
C SER A 171 14.59 -19.02 -28.85
N ASP A 172 15.29 -18.97 -27.70
CA ASP A 172 16.21 -20.01 -27.27
C ASP A 172 16.10 -20.30 -25.78
N ALA A 173 15.41 -21.38 -25.43
CA ALA A 173 15.24 -21.84 -24.07
C ALA A 173 16.55 -22.29 -23.40
N HIS A 174 17.59 -22.59 -24.19
CA HIS A 174 18.90 -23.08 -23.73
C HIS A 174 20.00 -22.01 -23.78
N ALA A 175 19.69 -20.78 -24.19
CA ALA A 175 20.63 -19.69 -24.17
C ALA A 175 21.23 -19.49 -22.77
N SER A 176 22.51 -19.19 -22.71
CA SER A 176 23.16 -18.86 -21.43
C SER A 176 22.61 -17.57 -20.83
N SER A 177 22.39 -17.55 -19.52
CA SER A 177 21.96 -16.35 -18.81
C SER A 177 22.92 -15.20 -19.02
N GLN A 178 22.40 -14.04 -19.43
CA GLN A 178 23.19 -12.82 -19.59
C GLN A 178 23.28 -12.00 -18.30
N ARG A 179 22.28 -12.13 -17.41
CA ARG A 179 22.37 -11.55 -16.08
C ARG A 179 23.14 -12.49 -15.15
N ARG A 180 24.33 -12.07 -14.78
CA ARG A 180 25.22 -12.87 -13.94
C ARG A 180 25.13 -12.54 -12.47
N THR A 181 24.82 -11.27 -12.14
CA THR A 181 24.82 -10.78 -10.75
C THR A 181 23.56 -9.96 -10.51
N GLN A 182 22.93 -10.18 -9.33
CA GLN A 182 21.83 -9.37 -8.86
C GLN A 182 21.80 -9.36 -7.33
N TYR A 183 21.83 -8.17 -6.73
CA TYR A 183 21.58 -8.01 -5.30
C TYR A 183 20.09 -7.81 -5.01
N PHE A 184 19.70 -8.15 -3.79
CA PHE A 184 18.36 -7.93 -3.24
C PHE A 184 18.49 -7.31 -1.85
N GLU A 185 17.64 -6.35 -1.50
CA GLU A 185 17.54 -5.80 -0.15
C GLU A 185 16.16 -5.21 0.09
N ILE A 186 15.54 -5.57 1.21
CA ILE A 186 14.43 -4.85 1.81
C ILE A 186 14.38 -5.10 3.31
N LEU A 187 14.23 -4.03 4.11
CA LEU A 187 14.11 -4.09 5.57
C LEU A 187 15.26 -4.83 6.27
N GLY A 188 16.47 -4.75 5.69
CA GLY A 188 17.65 -5.46 6.18
C GLY A 188 17.78 -6.90 5.69
N ASN A 189 16.71 -7.52 5.19
CA ASN A 189 16.79 -8.82 4.52
C ASN A 189 17.51 -8.63 3.19
N ARG A 190 18.57 -9.38 2.96
CA ARG A 190 19.42 -9.18 1.80
C ARG A 190 19.97 -10.45 1.21
N GLY A 191 20.29 -10.39 -0.05
CA GLY A 191 20.89 -11.51 -0.77
C GLY A 191 21.62 -11.05 -2.02
N ILE A 192 22.45 -11.94 -2.54
CA ILE A 192 23.18 -11.76 -3.79
C ILE A 192 23.15 -13.04 -4.60
N TYR A 193 22.65 -12.91 -5.83
CA TYR A 193 22.77 -13.94 -6.86
C TYR A 193 24.05 -13.71 -7.65
N HIS A 194 24.80 -14.77 -7.91
CA HIS A 194 25.91 -14.74 -8.87
C HIS A 194 26.09 -16.13 -9.51
N ASP A 195 25.96 -16.20 -10.85
CA ASP A 195 26.25 -17.39 -11.66
C ASP A 195 25.70 -18.71 -11.10
N GLY A 196 24.42 -18.73 -10.73
CA GLY A 196 23.73 -19.94 -10.24
C GLY A 196 23.86 -20.16 -8.73
N TRP A 197 24.51 -19.27 -8.00
CA TRP A 197 24.60 -19.29 -6.55
C TRP A 197 23.83 -18.13 -5.93
N MET A 198 23.27 -18.36 -4.76
CA MET A 198 22.58 -17.35 -3.97
C MET A 198 23.11 -17.34 -2.54
N ALA A 199 23.66 -16.22 -2.09
CA ALA A 199 23.94 -16.00 -0.68
C ALA A 199 22.82 -15.16 -0.08
N SER A 200 22.27 -15.59 1.05
CA SER A 200 21.05 -15.06 1.66
C SER A 200 21.28 -14.70 3.13
N CYS A 201 20.78 -13.55 3.56
CA CYS A 201 20.82 -13.14 4.96
C CYS A 201 19.45 -12.65 5.41
N PHE A 202 18.76 -13.47 6.19
CA PHE A 202 17.53 -13.10 6.84
C PHE A 202 17.83 -12.22 8.05
N HIS A 203 17.20 -11.06 8.13
CA HIS A 203 17.45 -10.07 9.18
C HIS A 203 16.70 -10.35 10.50
N GLY A 204 15.90 -11.42 10.56
CA GLY A 204 15.26 -11.92 11.78
C GLY A 204 13.85 -11.37 12.05
N ARG A 205 13.40 -10.34 11.35
CA ARG A 205 12.06 -9.82 11.53
C ARG A 205 11.02 -10.67 10.78
N LEU A 206 10.02 -11.17 11.51
CA LEU A 206 8.92 -11.95 10.92
C LEU A 206 7.90 -11.03 10.22
N PRO A 207 7.56 -11.27 8.93
CA PRO A 207 6.67 -10.39 8.16
C PRO A 207 5.25 -10.20 8.74
N TRP A 208 4.75 -11.18 9.49
CA TRP A 208 3.43 -11.16 10.12
C TRP A 208 3.39 -10.52 11.52
N ILE A 209 4.55 -10.12 12.04
CA ILE A 209 4.61 -9.38 13.29
C ILE A 209 4.61 -7.89 12.99
N ARG A 210 3.62 -7.21 13.55
CA ARG A 210 3.50 -5.80 13.42
C ARG A 210 4.72 -5.05 14.00
N PHE A 211 5.00 -3.94 13.39
CA PHE A 211 6.17 -3.11 13.63
C PHE A 211 6.27 -2.45 15.02
N ALA A 212 5.15 -2.21 15.71
CA ALA A 212 5.19 -1.53 17.00
C ALA A 212 5.77 -2.43 18.10
N GLY A 213 6.85 -1.96 18.73
CA GLY A 213 7.47 -2.64 19.85
C GLY A 213 8.39 -3.80 19.49
N TYR A 214 8.58 -4.11 18.20
CA TYR A 214 9.57 -5.11 17.79
C TYR A 214 10.94 -4.41 17.70
N GLU A 215 11.78 -4.70 18.68
CA GLU A 215 13.21 -4.38 18.61
C GLU A 215 13.93 -5.65 18.19
N PHE A 216 14.67 -5.59 17.10
CA PHE A 216 15.53 -6.67 16.69
C PHE A 216 16.80 -6.63 17.54
N ASP A 217 16.84 -7.48 18.54
CA ASP A 217 18.02 -7.84 19.33
C ASP A 217 18.55 -9.22 18.90
N GLY A 218 18.39 -9.53 17.62
CA GLY A 218 18.73 -10.82 17.06
C GLY A 218 20.21 -11.16 17.18
N PRO A 219 20.54 -12.46 17.06
CA PRO A 219 21.91 -12.93 16.98
C PRO A 219 22.62 -12.27 15.79
N GLU A 220 23.93 -12.37 15.76
CA GLU A 220 24.74 -11.98 14.60
C GLU A 220 24.09 -12.48 13.32
N GLU A 221 24.05 -11.63 12.31
CA GLU A 221 23.46 -11.95 11.00
C GLU A 221 24.11 -13.20 10.42
N VAL A 222 23.29 -14.23 10.24
CA VAL A 222 23.72 -15.51 9.67
C VAL A 222 23.48 -15.47 8.18
N TRP A 223 24.53 -15.73 7.42
CA TRP A 223 24.45 -15.90 5.98
C TRP A 223 24.37 -17.39 5.63
N GLU A 224 23.48 -17.71 4.74
CA GLU A 224 23.24 -19.00 4.12
C GLU A 224 23.71 -18.97 2.68
N LEU A 225 24.05 -20.12 2.09
CA LEU A 225 24.53 -20.24 0.72
C LEU A 225 23.80 -21.37 -0.02
N TYR A 226 23.33 -21.11 -1.22
CA TYR A 226 22.55 -22.05 -2.01
C TYR A 226 23.06 -22.17 -3.44
N ASN A 227 23.19 -23.40 -3.95
CA ASN A 227 23.39 -23.66 -5.36
C ASN A 227 22.04 -23.79 -6.07
N ILE A 228 21.49 -22.68 -6.55
CA ILE A 228 20.12 -22.65 -7.11
C ILE A 228 20.00 -23.30 -8.49
N ALA A 229 21.11 -23.66 -9.13
CA ALA A 229 21.09 -24.46 -10.34
C ALA A 229 20.67 -25.93 -10.05
N GLU A 230 20.96 -26.42 -8.86
CA GLU A 230 20.63 -27.77 -8.39
C GLU A 230 19.49 -27.76 -7.36
N ASP A 231 19.42 -26.72 -6.53
CA ASP A 231 18.42 -26.49 -5.49
C ASP A 231 17.72 -25.15 -5.70
N PHE A 232 16.81 -25.09 -6.65
CA PHE A 232 16.11 -23.87 -7.01
C PHE A 232 15.19 -23.30 -5.90
N SER A 233 14.90 -24.09 -4.88
CA SER A 233 14.02 -23.73 -3.75
C SER A 233 14.77 -23.22 -2.52
N GLN A 234 16.10 -23.22 -2.53
CA GLN A 234 16.93 -22.83 -1.39
C GLN A 234 16.68 -23.72 -0.16
N SER A 235 16.66 -25.05 -0.33
CA SER A 235 16.33 -26.00 0.74
C SER A 235 17.56 -26.54 1.47
N VAL A 236 18.74 -26.49 0.86
CA VAL A 236 19.99 -27.03 1.41
C VAL A 236 21.03 -25.93 1.55
N ASP A 237 21.27 -25.50 2.79
CA ASP A 237 22.33 -24.51 3.10
C ASP A 237 23.72 -25.14 3.01
N LEU A 238 24.53 -24.64 2.08
CA LEU A 238 25.90 -25.05 1.82
C LEU A 238 26.96 -24.13 2.47
N SER A 239 26.56 -23.20 3.33
CA SER A 239 27.48 -22.21 3.94
C SER A 239 28.63 -22.84 4.72
N GLY A 240 28.39 -24.00 5.36
CA GLY A 240 29.39 -24.76 6.08
C GLY A 240 30.32 -25.60 5.18
N GLU A 241 29.84 -25.98 4.01
CA GLU A 241 30.58 -26.79 3.04
C GLU A 241 31.42 -25.96 2.07
N GLU A 242 30.93 -24.73 1.74
CA GLU A 242 31.54 -23.81 0.77
C GLU A 242 31.85 -22.42 1.40
N PRO A 243 32.62 -22.37 2.51
CA PRO A 243 32.84 -21.12 3.25
C PRO A 243 33.63 -20.05 2.45
N GLU A 244 34.51 -20.48 1.55
CA GLU A 244 35.26 -19.57 0.68
C GLU A 244 34.33 -18.88 -0.32
N ARG A 245 33.44 -19.64 -0.95
CA ARG A 245 32.41 -19.12 -1.87
C ARG A 245 31.47 -18.16 -1.14
N LEU A 246 31.00 -18.52 0.06
CA LEU A 246 30.19 -17.62 0.86
C LEU A 246 30.91 -16.30 1.11
N SER A 247 32.20 -16.34 1.44
CA SER A 247 33.00 -15.12 1.68
C SER A 247 33.09 -14.25 0.41
N GLU A 248 33.31 -14.87 -0.75
CA GLU A 248 33.32 -14.17 -2.04
C GLU A 248 31.97 -13.51 -2.36
N MET A 249 30.87 -14.26 -2.15
CA MET A 249 29.51 -13.76 -2.38
C MET A 249 29.17 -12.58 -1.45
N LYS A 250 29.57 -12.64 -0.18
CA LYS A 250 29.40 -11.53 0.77
C LYS A 250 30.18 -10.30 0.32
N ALA A 251 31.41 -10.45 -0.12
CA ALA A 251 32.24 -9.36 -0.63
C ALA A 251 31.62 -8.74 -1.90
N LEU A 252 31.01 -9.58 -2.75
CA LEU A 252 30.29 -9.13 -3.95
C LEU A 252 29.04 -8.32 -3.57
N PHE A 253 28.26 -8.78 -2.57
CA PHE A 253 27.13 -8.00 -2.06
C PHE A 253 27.56 -6.63 -1.55
N GLU A 254 28.62 -6.56 -0.75
CA GLU A 254 29.16 -5.29 -0.22
C GLU A 254 29.54 -4.32 -1.36
N SER A 255 30.17 -4.83 -2.42
CA SER A 255 30.56 -4.04 -3.58
C SER A 255 29.35 -3.50 -4.34
N GLU A 256 28.34 -4.34 -4.62
CA GLU A 256 27.11 -3.95 -5.29
C GLU A 256 26.33 -2.95 -4.44
N ALA A 257 26.16 -3.22 -3.15
CA ALA A 257 25.44 -2.37 -2.21
C ALA A 257 26.06 -0.97 -2.09
N ALA A 258 27.38 -0.89 -2.04
CA ALA A 258 28.09 0.38 -1.97
C ALA A 258 27.96 1.18 -3.28
N SER A 259 28.08 0.52 -4.43
CA SER A 259 28.01 1.19 -5.74
C SER A 259 26.62 1.69 -6.08
N ARG A 260 25.56 1.06 -5.51
CA ARG A 260 24.15 1.34 -5.80
C ARG A 260 23.43 2.14 -4.72
N GLY A 261 24.14 2.61 -3.71
CA GLY A 261 23.57 3.44 -2.65
C GLY A 261 22.59 2.69 -1.73
N VAL A 262 22.76 1.37 -1.56
CA VAL A 262 21.92 0.55 -0.65
C VAL A 262 22.16 0.93 0.81
N TYR A 263 23.39 1.35 1.14
CA TYR A 263 23.75 1.74 2.49
C TYR A 263 23.31 3.17 2.85
N PRO A 264 22.93 3.43 4.11
CA PRO A 264 22.85 2.50 5.24
C PRO A 264 21.64 1.57 5.15
N LEU A 265 21.79 0.30 5.56
CA LEU A 265 20.66 -0.63 5.65
C LEU A 265 19.62 -0.14 6.65
N ARG A 266 18.35 -0.39 6.35
CA ARG A 266 17.22 0.10 7.14
C ARG A 266 16.24 -1.03 7.38
N ASP A 267 16.08 -1.42 8.62
CA ASP A 267 15.25 -2.54 9.04
C ASP A 267 13.90 -2.13 9.61
N ALA A 268 13.51 -0.87 9.49
CA ALA A 268 12.31 -0.32 10.14
C ALA A 268 12.30 -0.48 11.67
N SER A 269 13.41 -0.93 12.29
CA SER A 269 13.51 -0.95 13.74
C SER A 269 13.64 0.46 14.31
N ALA A 270 13.25 0.63 15.57
CA ALA A 270 13.36 1.90 16.27
C ALA A 270 14.81 2.38 16.45
N ARG A 271 15.78 1.46 16.46
CA ARG A 271 17.19 1.76 16.67
C ARG A 271 17.93 2.24 15.43
N ARG A 272 17.54 1.75 14.24
CA ARG A 272 18.19 2.08 12.96
C ARG A 272 17.41 3.08 12.11
N GLY A 273 16.11 3.25 12.39
CA GLY A 273 15.32 4.31 11.84
C GLY A 273 15.69 5.63 12.50
N GLY A 274 16.81 6.22 12.10
CA GLY A 274 17.16 7.60 12.46
C GLY A 274 16.00 8.55 12.15
N ASP A 275 16.07 9.79 12.63
CA ASP A 275 15.09 10.85 12.39
C ASP A 275 14.74 10.98 10.89
N TYR A 276 13.79 10.17 10.44
CA TYR A 276 13.14 10.38 9.14
C TYR A 276 12.03 11.40 9.31
N SER A 277 12.41 12.65 9.38
CA SER A 277 11.50 13.70 8.97
C SER A 277 11.48 13.70 7.45
N VAL A 278 10.56 12.95 6.84
CA VAL A 278 10.17 13.29 5.48
C VAL A 278 9.60 14.70 5.57
N PRO A 279 10.21 15.71 4.93
CA PRO A 279 9.67 17.07 4.96
C PRO A 279 8.22 17.00 4.48
N HIS A 280 7.29 17.29 5.36
CA HIS A 280 5.88 17.30 5.00
C HIS A 280 5.54 18.71 4.57
N SER A 281 4.97 18.89 3.38
CA SER A 281 4.59 20.21 2.83
C SER A 281 3.66 21.02 3.77
N LEU A 282 2.99 20.34 4.69
CA LEU A 282 2.08 20.93 5.69
C LEU A 282 2.66 20.96 7.10
N GLU A 283 3.97 20.70 7.25
CA GLU A 283 4.62 20.78 8.56
C GLU A 283 4.50 22.19 9.14
N GLY A 284 4.10 22.29 10.42
CA GLY A 284 3.83 23.57 11.09
C GLY A 284 2.48 24.19 10.79
N HIS A 285 1.73 23.74 9.78
CA HIS A 285 0.38 24.24 9.55
C HIS A 285 -0.60 23.67 10.57
N ARG A 286 -1.43 24.55 11.15
CA ARG A 286 -2.50 24.15 12.07
C ARG A 286 -3.89 24.29 11.47
N ARG A 287 -4.02 25.14 10.45
CA ARG A 287 -5.30 25.49 9.84
C ARG A 287 -5.12 25.64 8.33
N ILE A 288 -5.94 24.94 7.56
CA ILE A 288 -5.94 24.97 6.09
C ILE A 288 -7.38 24.98 5.59
N THR A 289 -7.65 25.83 4.60
CA THR A 289 -8.94 25.89 3.93
C THR A 289 -8.86 25.24 2.55
N TYR A 290 -9.77 24.32 2.29
CA TYR A 290 -9.95 23.60 1.04
C TYR A 290 -11.21 24.07 0.32
N THR A 291 -11.23 23.93 -1.00
CA THR A 291 -12.35 24.34 -1.87
C THR A 291 -12.72 23.21 -2.81
N LEU A 292 -13.76 23.38 -3.64
CA LEU A 292 -14.17 22.40 -4.66
C LEU A 292 -13.07 21.99 -5.66
N ALA A 293 -11.99 22.78 -5.77
CA ALA A 293 -10.81 22.41 -6.56
C ALA A 293 -10.00 21.25 -5.95
N HIS A 294 -10.18 20.98 -4.64
CA HIS A 294 -9.46 19.95 -3.92
C HIS A 294 -10.26 18.65 -3.91
N SER A 295 -9.93 17.79 -4.86
CA SER A 295 -10.53 16.47 -5.02
C SER A 295 -9.43 15.46 -5.31
N ARG A 296 -9.61 14.24 -4.84
CA ARG A 296 -8.65 13.13 -4.98
C ARG A 296 -7.27 13.47 -4.40
N MET A 297 -7.25 14.20 -3.30
CA MET A 297 -6.00 14.51 -2.61
C MET A 297 -5.54 13.31 -1.79
N PRO A 298 -4.30 12.84 -1.99
CA PRO A 298 -3.80 11.73 -1.19
C PRO A 298 -3.67 12.15 0.28
N GLU A 299 -3.85 11.21 1.18
CA GLU A 299 -3.92 11.46 2.63
C GLU A 299 -2.74 12.28 3.16
N HIS A 300 -1.52 12.04 2.65
CA HIS A 300 -0.32 12.77 3.08
C HIS A 300 -0.26 14.24 2.60
N ALA A 301 -1.12 14.64 1.67
CA ALA A 301 -1.22 16.02 1.18
C ALA A 301 -2.33 16.83 1.91
N VAL A 302 -2.97 16.23 2.92
CA VAL A 302 -4.05 16.86 3.70
C VAL A 302 -3.60 17.09 5.15
N LEU A 303 -4.15 18.12 5.79
CA LEU A 303 -3.87 18.39 7.20
C LEU A 303 -4.28 17.16 8.05
N ASN A 304 -3.30 16.58 8.71
CA ASN A 304 -3.52 15.38 9.50
C ASN A 304 -4.30 15.69 10.79
N LEU A 305 -5.49 15.12 10.94
CA LEU A 305 -6.37 15.26 12.09
C LEU A 305 -6.34 14.09 13.06
N LYS A 306 -5.48 13.07 12.82
CA LYS A 306 -5.39 11.90 13.69
C LYS A 306 -4.71 12.23 15.01
N ASN A 307 -5.15 11.56 16.08
CA ASN A 307 -4.57 11.63 17.43
C ASN A 307 -4.52 13.05 18.03
N VAL A 308 -5.41 13.94 17.61
CA VAL A 308 -5.49 15.33 18.10
C VAL A 308 -6.95 15.80 18.20
N SER A 309 -7.22 16.80 19.01
CA SER A 309 -8.48 17.53 18.95
C SER A 309 -8.48 18.46 17.73
N TYR A 310 -9.63 18.59 17.05
CA TYR A 310 -9.72 19.34 15.80
C TYR A 310 -11.09 19.98 15.56
N LEU A 311 -11.10 20.93 14.62
CA LEU A 311 -12.31 21.48 14.00
C LEU A 311 -12.34 21.14 12.51
N ILE A 312 -13.55 20.86 12.02
CA ILE A 312 -13.89 20.88 10.60
C ILE A 312 -14.99 21.91 10.44
N GLU A 313 -14.70 23.00 9.76
CA GLU A 313 -15.65 24.09 9.53
C GLU A 313 -15.99 24.14 8.04
N ALA A 314 -17.28 24.20 7.71
CA ALA A 314 -17.74 24.34 6.34
C ALA A 314 -18.75 25.50 6.21
N GLU A 315 -18.52 26.37 5.25
CA GLU A 315 -19.49 27.39 4.84
C GLU A 315 -20.17 26.94 3.57
N ILE A 316 -21.50 26.74 3.64
CA ILE A 316 -22.31 26.20 2.56
C ILE A 316 -23.52 27.07 2.25
N ASP A 317 -23.97 27.03 1.02
CA ASP A 317 -25.22 27.66 0.58
C ASP A 317 -26.23 26.57 0.20
N VAL A 318 -27.38 26.56 0.88
CA VAL A 318 -28.52 25.67 0.62
C VAL A 318 -29.53 26.41 -0.25
N PRO A 319 -29.87 25.91 -1.46
CA PRO A 319 -30.86 26.52 -2.34
C PRO A 319 -32.29 26.33 -1.81
N ASP A 320 -33.27 27.03 -2.38
CA ASP A 320 -34.69 26.94 -1.99
C ASP A 320 -35.27 25.51 -2.07
N GLY A 321 -34.74 24.67 -2.95
CA GLY A 321 -35.12 23.26 -3.09
C GLY A 321 -34.47 22.32 -2.09
N GLY A 322 -33.64 22.83 -1.12
CA GLY A 322 -32.81 22.01 -0.23
C GLY A 322 -31.49 21.59 -0.87
N ALA A 323 -30.64 20.94 -0.10
CA ALA A 323 -29.37 20.37 -0.55
C ALA A 323 -29.13 19.00 0.10
N GLN A 324 -28.37 18.17 -0.61
CA GLN A 324 -27.86 16.88 -0.11
C GLN A 324 -26.47 16.63 -0.66
N GLY A 325 -25.75 15.67 -0.10
CA GLY A 325 -24.46 15.22 -0.61
C GLY A 325 -23.29 15.54 0.29
N VAL A 326 -22.11 15.04 -0.09
CA VAL A 326 -20.87 15.14 0.68
C VAL A 326 -20.30 16.56 0.54
N ILE A 327 -20.07 17.20 1.69
CA ILE A 327 -19.42 18.51 1.79
C ILE A 327 -17.91 18.31 1.79
N ALA A 328 -17.42 17.38 2.63
CA ALA A 328 -16.04 16.93 2.62
C ALA A 328 -15.92 15.55 3.24
N CYS A 329 -14.98 14.75 2.76
CA CYS A 329 -14.68 13.44 3.31
C CYS A 329 -13.18 13.12 3.21
N GLN A 330 -12.73 12.14 3.97
CA GLN A 330 -11.40 11.57 3.89
C GLN A 330 -11.44 10.09 4.21
N GLY A 331 -10.78 9.26 3.38
CA GLY A 331 -10.79 7.81 3.51
C GLY A 331 -11.86 7.15 2.65
N GLY A 332 -12.31 5.98 3.05
CA GLY A 332 -13.27 5.17 2.31
C GLY A 332 -14.06 4.22 3.21
N ASN A 333 -14.63 3.17 2.62
CA ASN A 333 -15.50 2.21 3.31
C ASN A 333 -14.83 1.47 4.48
N MET A 334 -13.49 1.33 4.47
CA MET A 334 -12.77 0.65 5.55
C MET A 334 -12.34 1.59 6.67
N ALA A 335 -12.10 2.87 6.41
CA ALA A 335 -11.79 3.84 7.46
C ALA A 335 -11.87 5.26 6.92
N GLY A 336 -12.34 6.19 7.73
CA GLY A 336 -12.42 7.59 7.32
C GLY A 336 -13.42 8.42 8.11
N TRP A 337 -13.71 9.61 7.58
CA TRP A 337 -14.77 10.48 8.07
C TRP A 337 -15.45 11.21 6.92
N SER A 338 -16.72 11.58 7.11
CA SER A 338 -17.48 12.35 6.14
C SER A 338 -18.39 13.36 6.83
N LEU A 339 -18.36 14.61 6.37
CA LEU A 339 -19.34 15.65 6.69
C LEU A 339 -20.24 15.85 5.47
N TYR A 340 -21.52 15.61 5.63
CA TYR A 340 -22.48 15.61 4.51
C TYR A 340 -23.87 16.06 4.95
N LEU A 341 -24.72 16.40 4.00
CA LEU A 341 -26.16 16.47 4.19
C LEU A 341 -26.77 15.16 3.62
N ASP A 342 -27.60 14.48 4.41
CA ASP A 342 -28.28 13.30 3.93
C ASP A 342 -29.36 13.62 2.85
N GLU A 343 -30.05 12.60 2.35
CA GLU A 343 -31.08 12.77 1.31
C GLU A 343 -32.26 13.65 1.75
N ALA A 344 -32.46 13.81 3.07
CA ALA A 344 -33.46 14.72 3.62
C ALA A 344 -32.91 16.14 3.88
N GLY A 345 -31.61 16.38 3.62
CA GLY A 345 -30.95 17.67 3.88
C GLY A 345 -30.51 17.85 5.32
N VAL A 346 -30.43 16.79 6.11
CA VAL A 346 -30.02 16.83 7.52
C VAL A 346 -28.49 16.77 7.62
N PRO A 347 -27.82 17.65 8.39
CA PRO A 347 -26.40 17.60 8.61
C PRO A 347 -25.97 16.35 9.38
N VAL A 348 -24.95 15.69 8.87
CA VAL A 348 -24.37 14.48 9.47
C VAL A 348 -22.85 14.58 9.41
N TYR A 349 -22.20 14.29 10.52
CA TYR A 349 -20.81 13.88 10.55
C TYR A 349 -20.77 12.38 10.87
N LEU A 350 -20.03 11.65 10.04
CA LEU A 350 -19.79 10.22 10.19
C LEU A 350 -18.30 9.98 10.43
N TYR A 351 -18.00 9.17 11.43
CA TYR A 351 -16.68 8.58 11.62
C TYR A 351 -16.75 7.08 11.41
N ASN A 352 -15.92 6.57 10.49
CA ASN A 352 -15.83 5.15 10.16
C ASN A 352 -14.52 4.57 10.74
N TYR A 353 -14.67 3.68 11.73
CA TYR A 353 -13.56 2.98 12.35
C TYR A 353 -13.45 1.56 11.78
N PHE A 354 -12.61 1.40 10.76
CA PHE A 354 -12.29 0.16 10.05
C PHE A 354 -13.51 -0.61 9.49
N GLY A 355 -14.59 0.06 9.11
CA GLY A 355 -15.83 -0.58 8.69
C GLY A 355 -16.56 -1.36 9.80
N ARG A 356 -15.99 -1.40 11.00
CA ARG A 356 -16.48 -2.16 12.16
C ARG A 356 -17.43 -1.36 13.02
N GLU A 357 -17.19 -0.07 13.16
CA GLU A 357 -18.02 0.86 13.94
C GLU A 357 -18.20 2.15 13.14
N LEU A 358 -19.46 2.48 12.89
CA LEU A 358 -19.88 3.73 12.26
C LEU A 358 -20.54 4.62 13.32
N THR A 359 -19.91 5.75 13.64
CA THR A 359 -20.46 6.72 14.60
C THR A 359 -21.05 7.90 13.85
N PHE A 360 -22.34 8.12 14.02
CA PHE A 360 -23.09 9.20 13.38
C PHE A 360 -23.38 10.33 14.39
N VAL A 361 -22.89 11.53 14.11
CA VAL A 361 -23.24 12.76 14.82
C VAL A 361 -24.22 13.51 13.93
N ARG A 362 -25.50 13.40 14.17
CA ARG A 362 -26.59 13.80 13.27
C ARG A 362 -27.53 14.80 13.91
N ASP A 363 -27.85 15.90 13.22
CA ASP A 363 -28.95 16.80 13.56
C ASP A 363 -30.31 16.07 13.43
N GLN A 364 -31.36 16.65 14.02
CA GLN A 364 -32.72 16.16 13.93
C GLN A 364 -33.54 16.77 12.79
N SER A 365 -33.05 17.85 12.20
CA SER A 365 -33.79 18.65 11.23
C SER A 365 -32.97 19.01 9.99
N PRO A 366 -33.59 19.04 8.82
CA PRO A 366 -32.96 19.51 7.60
C PRO A 366 -32.63 21.02 7.69
N LEU A 367 -31.57 21.42 6.96
CA LEU A 367 -31.23 22.82 6.81
C LEU A 367 -32.25 23.54 5.90
N ARG A 368 -32.61 24.76 6.28
CA ARG A 368 -33.43 25.64 5.43
C ARG A 368 -32.57 26.27 4.32
N ALA A 369 -33.21 26.82 3.31
CA ALA A 369 -32.54 27.63 2.31
C ALA A 369 -31.77 28.80 2.95
N GLY A 370 -30.56 29.08 2.45
CA GLY A 370 -29.68 30.12 2.96
C GLY A 370 -28.25 29.67 3.18
N THR A 371 -27.42 30.58 3.67
CA THR A 371 -26.04 30.29 4.03
C THR A 371 -25.95 29.72 5.44
N HIS A 372 -25.19 28.62 5.60
CA HIS A 372 -24.98 27.97 6.88
C HIS A 372 -23.51 27.76 7.17
N HIS A 373 -23.15 27.86 8.45
CA HIS A 373 -21.87 27.45 9.01
C HIS A 373 -22.03 26.14 9.77
N LEU A 374 -21.43 25.07 9.27
CA LEU A 374 -21.32 23.80 9.96
C LEU A 374 -19.97 23.72 10.63
N THR A 375 -19.94 23.30 11.88
CA THR A 375 -18.72 23.08 12.65
C THR A 375 -18.78 21.72 13.32
N LEU A 376 -17.85 20.84 12.99
CA LEU A 376 -17.56 19.69 13.82
C LEU A 376 -16.44 20.02 14.77
N HIS A 377 -16.69 19.91 16.05
CA HIS A 377 -15.69 20.00 17.11
C HIS A 377 -15.44 18.59 17.67
N TYR A 378 -14.20 18.15 17.59
CA TYR A 378 -13.78 16.87 18.13
C TYR A 378 -12.77 17.06 19.25
N ASP A 379 -13.13 16.61 20.45
CA ASP A 379 -12.26 16.58 21.63
C ASP A 379 -11.68 15.19 21.82
N HIS A 380 -10.40 15.03 21.53
CA HIS A 380 -9.65 13.78 21.63
C HIS A 380 -9.19 13.55 23.07
N ASP A 381 -9.36 12.32 23.59
CA ASP A 381 -9.02 11.96 24.98
C ASP A 381 -7.52 11.93 25.27
N GLY A 382 -6.68 12.04 24.24
CA GLY A 382 -5.25 11.85 24.33
C GLY A 382 -4.82 10.38 24.22
N GLY A 383 -3.65 10.15 23.63
CA GLY A 383 -3.15 8.79 23.37
C GLY A 383 -3.23 8.40 21.89
N PHE A 384 -2.59 7.31 21.55
CA PHE A 384 -2.52 6.80 20.18
C PHE A 384 -3.79 6.00 19.86
N GLY A 385 -4.57 6.44 18.89
CA GLY A 385 -5.83 5.80 18.52
C GLY A 385 -6.94 5.90 19.54
N ALA A 386 -6.79 6.77 20.56
CA ALA A 386 -7.81 6.97 21.57
C ALA A 386 -9.10 7.56 20.98
N GLY A 387 -10.20 7.39 21.70
CA GLY A 387 -11.48 7.98 21.36
C GLY A 387 -11.58 9.46 21.68
N GLY A 388 -12.81 9.95 21.66
CA GLY A 388 -13.12 11.34 21.95
C GLY A 388 -14.60 11.65 21.82
N VAL A 389 -14.94 12.93 21.98
CA VAL A 389 -16.32 13.42 21.85
C VAL A 389 -16.41 14.31 20.61
N ALA A 390 -17.31 13.95 19.69
CA ALA A 390 -17.62 14.72 18.50
C ALA A 390 -18.92 15.51 18.68
N GLN A 391 -18.90 16.82 18.49
CA GLN A 391 -20.04 17.72 18.57
C GLN A 391 -20.25 18.44 17.25
N LEU A 392 -21.45 18.34 16.71
CA LEU A 392 -21.86 19.06 15.49
C LEU A 392 -22.60 20.34 15.89
N LEU A 393 -22.18 21.44 15.29
CA LEU A 393 -22.82 22.73 15.46
C LEU A 393 -23.31 23.26 14.10
N VAL A 394 -24.47 23.88 14.10
CA VAL A 394 -25.07 24.61 12.96
C VAL A 394 -25.22 26.07 13.37
N ASN A 395 -24.58 26.98 12.63
CA ASN A 395 -24.59 28.43 12.91
C ASN A 395 -24.22 28.78 14.38
N GLY A 396 -23.25 28.03 14.93
CA GLY A 396 -22.75 28.21 16.29
C GLY A 396 -23.61 27.56 17.39
N GLN A 397 -24.73 26.92 17.05
CA GLN A 397 -25.56 26.17 18.00
C GLN A 397 -25.25 24.69 17.91
N ALA A 398 -24.96 24.05 19.06
CA ALA A 398 -24.76 22.60 19.13
C ALA A 398 -26.09 21.88 18.85
N VAL A 399 -26.09 21.00 17.87
CA VAL A 399 -27.27 20.24 17.40
C VAL A 399 -27.19 18.76 17.67
N ALA A 400 -25.97 18.21 17.78
CA ALA A 400 -25.74 16.80 18.11
C ALA A 400 -24.37 16.60 18.77
N GLN A 401 -24.27 15.54 19.55
CA GLN A 401 -23.01 15.11 20.17
C GLN A 401 -23.01 13.59 20.33
N GLU A 402 -21.88 12.96 20.00
CA GLU A 402 -21.70 11.52 20.15
C GLU A 402 -20.27 11.18 20.59
N ARG A 403 -20.13 10.01 21.18
CA ARG A 403 -18.86 9.44 21.58
C ARG A 403 -18.28 8.58 20.45
N ILE A 404 -17.06 8.86 20.02
CA ILE A 404 -16.24 7.98 19.18
C ILE A 404 -15.34 7.18 20.13
N ASN A 405 -15.50 5.85 20.16
CA ASN A 405 -14.82 5.00 21.13
C ASN A 405 -13.33 4.84 20.87
N ALA A 406 -12.94 4.78 19.60
CA ALA A 406 -11.55 4.69 19.15
C ALA A 406 -11.40 5.38 17.80
N THR A 407 -10.19 5.84 17.50
CA THR A 407 -9.87 6.49 16.22
C THR A 407 -8.78 5.76 15.46
N VAL A 408 -8.76 5.95 14.15
CA VAL A 408 -7.71 5.43 13.24
C VAL A 408 -6.42 6.19 13.51
N PRO A 409 -5.34 5.54 13.96
CA PRO A 409 -4.19 6.28 14.45
C PRO A 409 -3.15 6.66 13.39
N VAL A 410 -3.06 5.91 12.25
CA VAL A 410 -1.96 6.06 11.30
C VAL A 410 -2.44 6.44 9.91
N ILE A 411 -3.22 5.57 9.25
CA ILE A 411 -3.72 5.76 7.88
C ILE A 411 -5.16 5.31 7.77
N PHE A 412 -5.94 5.95 6.90
CA PHE A 412 -7.31 5.55 6.62
C PHE A 412 -7.38 4.44 5.56
N SER A 413 -6.46 4.42 4.59
CA SER A 413 -6.51 3.45 3.50
C SER A 413 -5.13 3.07 3.00
N MET A 414 -5.00 1.81 2.54
CA MET A 414 -3.86 1.30 1.78
C MET A 414 -4.11 1.33 0.27
N SER A 415 -5.37 1.38 -0.15
CA SER A 415 -5.82 1.32 -1.54
C SER A 415 -5.89 2.68 -2.24
N GLY A 416 -5.44 3.76 -1.58
CA GLY A 416 -5.36 5.08 -2.19
C GLY A 416 -6.65 5.91 -2.11
N GLU A 417 -7.51 5.64 -1.14
CA GLU A 417 -8.64 6.51 -0.81
C GLU A 417 -8.18 7.91 -0.44
N THR A 418 -8.97 8.91 -0.79
CA THR A 418 -8.53 10.31 -0.85
C THR A 418 -9.31 11.22 0.10
N PHE A 419 -8.88 12.48 0.15
CA PHE A 419 -9.66 13.58 0.68
C PHE A 419 -10.33 14.31 -0.47
N ASP A 420 -11.61 14.60 -0.32
CA ASP A 420 -12.44 15.25 -1.32
C ASP A 420 -13.32 16.34 -0.73
N VAL A 421 -13.59 17.38 -1.52
CA VAL A 421 -14.56 18.45 -1.21
C VAL A 421 -15.67 18.42 -2.26
N GLY A 422 -16.91 18.37 -1.79
CA GLY A 422 -18.12 18.42 -2.63
C GLY A 422 -18.59 17.08 -3.18
N ARG A 423 -17.90 16.00 -2.95
CA ARG A 423 -18.28 14.62 -3.29
C ARG A 423 -17.31 13.64 -2.62
N ASP A 424 -17.60 12.35 -2.71
CA ASP A 424 -16.74 11.25 -2.29
C ASP A 424 -16.31 10.45 -3.53
N THR A 425 -15.06 10.58 -3.99
CA THR A 425 -14.61 10.03 -5.27
C THR A 425 -14.15 8.58 -5.22
N GLY A 426 -13.92 8.06 -4.01
CA GLY A 426 -13.49 6.69 -3.75
C GLY A 426 -14.64 5.75 -3.40
N ALA A 427 -14.31 4.71 -2.64
CA ALA A 427 -15.31 3.89 -1.97
C ALA A 427 -16.00 4.74 -0.89
N PRO A 428 -17.35 4.74 -0.82
CA PRO A 428 -18.06 5.63 0.11
C PRO A 428 -17.64 5.42 1.56
N VAL A 429 -17.28 6.50 2.25
CA VAL A 429 -16.95 6.42 3.70
C VAL A 429 -18.16 5.95 4.52
N GLY A 430 -19.36 6.25 4.06
CA GLY A 430 -20.59 5.96 4.76
C GLY A 430 -21.68 5.33 3.88
N PRO A 431 -22.87 5.06 4.46
CA PRO A 431 -23.96 4.38 3.78
C PRO A 431 -24.74 5.33 2.83
N TYR A 432 -24.05 5.95 1.91
CA TYR A 432 -24.62 6.77 0.85
C TYR A 432 -24.16 6.26 -0.53
N THR A 433 -24.82 6.72 -1.59
CA THR A 433 -24.52 6.29 -2.96
C THR A 433 -23.13 6.76 -3.39
N HIS A 434 -22.52 6.03 -4.32
CA HIS A 434 -21.21 6.38 -4.87
C HIS A 434 -21.17 7.85 -5.33
N GLN A 435 -20.10 8.54 -4.97
CA GLN A 435 -19.81 9.97 -5.16
C GLN A 435 -20.73 10.93 -4.38
N PHE A 436 -21.99 10.65 -4.17
CA PHE A 436 -22.98 11.48 -3.45
C PHE A 436 -22.66 12.98 -3.52
N PRO A 437 -22.70 13.61 -4.72
CA PRO A 437 -22.23 14.97 -4.93
C PRO A 437 -23.12 15.97 -4.19
N PHE A 438 -22.48 16.99 -3.60
CA PHE A 438 -23.21 18.07 -2.93
C PHE A 438 -23.97 18.92 -3.92
N THR A 439 -25.26 19.10 -3.70
CA THR A 439 -26.17 19.83 -4.62
C THR A 439 -26.33 21.31 -4.28
N GLY A 440 -25.72 21.77 -3.19
CA GLY A 440 -25.64 23.19 -2.80
C GLY A 440 -24.31 23.85 -3.21
N GLY A 441 -24.05 25.04 -2.68
CA GLY A 441 -22.78 25.75 -2.83
C GLY A 441 -21.83 25.43 -1.66
N ILE A 442 -20.52 25.32 -1.92
CA ILE A 442 -19.48 25.22 -0.89
C ILE A 442 -18.52 26.39 -1.10
N ARG A 443 -18.42 27.27 -0.10
CA ARG A 443 -17.49 28.41 -0.12
C ARG A 443 -16.09 28.01 0.35
N GLY A 444 -16.02 27.05 1.29
CA GLY A 444 -14.79 26.50 1.78
C GLY A 444 -15.01 25.51 2.91
N VAL A 445 -14.05 24.62 3.07
CA VAL A 445 -13.96 23.67 4.19
C VAL A 445 -12.62 23.88 4.87
N THR A 446 -12.62 24.23 6.14
CA THR A 446 -11.42 24.47 6.92
C THR A 446 -11.19 23.35 7.90
N LEU A 447 -10.02 22.76 7.85
CA LEU A 447 -9.52 21.82 8.84
C LEU A 447 -8.59 22.57 9.81
N GLU A 448 -8.76 22.38 11.12
CA GLU A 448 -7.92 23.02 12.14
C GLU A 448 -7.57 22.05 13.26
N ARG A 449 -6.31 21.98 13.62
CA ARG A 449 -5.80 21.26 14.79
C ARG A 449 -5.80 22.17 16.00
N LEU A 450 -6.52 21.81 17.06
CA LEU A 450 -6.66 22.63 18.26
C LEU A 450 -5.43 22.54 19.17
N ASN A 451 -4.89 21.34 19.33
CA ASN A 451 -3.73 21.09 20.18
C ASN A 451 -2.54 20.62 19.34
N PRO A 452 -1.27 20.96 19.74
CA PRO A 452 -0.11 20.30 19.15
C PRO A 452 -0.18 18.79 19.48
N ALA A 453 0.24 17.97 18.54
CA ALA A 453 0.39 16.54 18.81
C ALA A 453 1.41 16.37 19.97
N ASP A 454 1.11 15.44 20.88
CA ASP A 454 2.10 14.98 21.85
C ASP A 454 3.32 14.49 21.07
N PRO A 455 4.54 14.97 21.35
CA PRO A 455 5.74 14.58 20.61
C PRO A 455 5.98 13.07 20.57
N LYS A 456 5.57 12.35 21.62
CA LYS A 456 5.66 10.88 21.67
C LYS A 456 4.68 10.24 20.69
N ILE A 457 3.43 10.70 20.69
CA ILE A 457 2.37 10.23 19.80
C ILE A 457 2.71 10.56 18.35
N ALA A 458 3.19 11.78 18.08
CA ALA A 458 3.62 12.19 16.75
C ALA A 458 4.75 11.31 16.20
N ARG A 459 5.70 10.89 17.03
CA ARG A 459 6.76 9.94 16.63
C ARG A 459 6.21 8.55 16.34
N GLU A 460 5.29 8.05 17.13
CA GLU A 460 4.64 6.74 16.90
C GLU A 460 3.83 6.76 15.60
N GLU A 461 3.09 7.81 15.35
CA GLU A 461 2.34 8.01 14.11
C GLU A 461 3.27 8.09 12.89
N GLN A 462 4.34 8.88 12.95
CA GLN A 462 5.32 9.02 11.88
C GLN A 462 5.99 7.66 11.58
N ARG A 463 6.32 6.88 12.60
CA ARG A 463 6.83 5.52 12.44
C ARG A 463 5.79 4.62 11.77
N GLY A 464 4.54 4.69 12.17
CA GLY A 464 3.46 3.92 11.57
C GLY A 464 3.30 4.24 10.09
N ARG A 465 3.27 5.52 9.72
CA ARG A 465 3.16 5.97 8.32
C ARG A 465 4.34 5.53 7.46
N PHE A 466 5.55 5.67 7.95
CA PHE A 466 6.74 5.21 7.25
C PHE A 466 6.66 3.70 6.96
N LYS A 467 6.22 2.92 7.93
CA LYS A 467 6.05 1.47 7.80
C LYS A 467 4.92 1.09 6.87
N ALA A 468 3.82 1.83 6.90
CA ALA A 468 2.73 1.65 5.94
C ALA A 468 3.19 1.94 4.51
N SER A 469 4.01 2.98 4.30
CA SER A 469 4.56 3.28 2.97
C SER A 469 5.55 2.23 2.46
N LEU A 470 6.28 1.55 3.35
CA LEU A 470 7.12 0.41 2.98
C LEU A 470 6.32 -0.85 2.67
N ALA A 471 5.20 -1.04 3.34
CA ALA A 471 4.33 -2.20 3.13
C ALA A 471 3.47 -2.07 1.85
N SER A 472 3.25 -0.86 1.38
CA SER A 472 2.54 -0.58 0.11
C SER A 472 3.43 -0.68 -1.13
N GLN A 473 4.72 -0.95 -0.94
CA GLN A 473 5.68 -1.25 -2.02
C GLN A 473 5.81 -2.78 -2.12
#